data_f9b46e700c561be4ee2bef115fccf395
#
_entry.id   f9b46e700c561be4ee2bef115fccf395
#
_cell.length_a   1.000
_cell.length_b   1.000
_cell.length_c   1.000
_cell.angle_alpha   90.00
_cell.angle_beta   90.00
_cell.angle_gamma   90.00
#
_symmetry.space_group_name_H-M   'P 1'
#
loop_
_entity.id
_entity.type
_entity.pdbx_description
1 polymer ?
#
loop_
_entity_poly.entity_id
_entity_poly.type
_entity_poly.pdbx_seq_one_letter_code
_entity_poly.pdbx_strand_id
1 'polypeptide(L)' 'ADNKFNKEQQNAFYEILHLPNLTEEQRNGFIQSLKDDPSKSKKILKEAKKLNDAQAPK' A
#
# COMPACT_ATOMS: atom_id res chain seq x y z
N ALA A 1 11.98 -14.49 -14.56
CA ALA A 1 12.16 -13.25 -13.87
C ALA A 1 11.20 -13.17 -12.73
N ASP A 2 11.73 -13.05 -11.61
CA ASP A 2 10.92 -13.13 -10.45
C ASP A 2 10.74 -11.80 -9.83
N ASN A 3 9.64 -11.21 -10.13
CA ASN A 3 9.27 -9.98 -9.47
C ASN A 3 8.53 -10.31 -8.20
N LYS A 4 9.15 -11.15 -7.41
CA LYS A 4 8.50 -11.51 -6.18
C LYS A 4 8.72 -10.41 -5.16
N PHE A 5 7.64 -10.00 -4.54
CA PHE A 5 7.73 -9.11 -3.40
C PHE A 5 8.42 -9.86 -2.26
N ASN A 6 9.24 -9.18 -1.49
CA ASN A 6 9.72 -9.76 -0.26
C ASN A 6 8.55 -9.79 0.73
N LYS A 7 8.78 -10.38 1.89
CA LYS A 7 7.70 -10.58 2.84
C LYS A 7 7.05 -9.27 3.29
N GLU A 8 7.86 -8.26 3.52
CA GLU A 8 7.33 -6.96 3.92
C GLU A 8 6.48 -6.34 2.83
N GLN A 9 6.93 -6.45 1.59
CA GLN A 9 6.16 -5.92 0.47
C GLN A 9 4.85 -6.66 0.32
N GLN A 10 4.86 -7.97 0.48
CA GLN A 10 3.62 -8.75 0.39
C GLN A 10 2.63 -8.34 1.46
N ASN A 11 3.10 -8.19 2.69
CA ASN A 11 2.23 -7.77 3.78
C ASN A 11 1.63 -6.40 3.51
N ALA A 12 2.45 -5.47 3.08
CA ALA A 12 1.97 -4.13 2.76
C ALA A 12 0.98 -4.15 1.61
N PHE A 13 1.26 -4.94 0.60
CA PHE A 13 0.40 -5.08 -0.56
C PHE A 13 -0.99 -5.58 -0.14
N TYR A 14 -1.04 -6.65 0.64
CA TYR A 14 -2.31 -7.19 1.09
C TYR A 14 -3.07 -6.19 1.95
N GLU A 15 -2.40 -5.50 2.85
CA GLU A 15 -3.07 -4.53 3.68
C GLU A 15 -3.64 -3.38 2.87
N ILE A 16 -2.87 -2.89 1.89
CA ILE A 16 -3.36 -1.82 1.02
C ILE A 16 -4.58 -2.26 0.24
N LEU A 17 -4.58 -3.50 -0.24
CA LEU A 17 -5.74 -4.02 -0.98
C LEU A 17 -6.99 -4.10 -0.11
N HIS A 18 -6.81 -4.25 1.19
CA HIS A 18 -7.95 -4.37 2.11
C HIS A 18 -8.39 -3.06 2.71
N LEU A 19 -7.73 -1.96 2.38
CA LEU A 19 -8.15 -0.65 2.86
C LEU A 19 -9.36 -0.18 2.05
N PRO A 20 -10.53 -0.05 2.69
CA PRO A 20 -11.78 0.18 1.94
C PRO A 20 -12.00 1.61 1.48
N ASN A 21 -11.29 2.56 2.09
CA ASN A 21 -11.55 3.97 1.82
C ASN A 21 -10.60 4.59 0.81
N LEU A 22 -9.70 3.81 0.25
CA LEU A 22 -8.82 4.29 -0.81
C LEU A 22 -9.48 4.16 -2.16
N THR A 23 -9.28 5.14 -3.02
CA THR A 23 -9.74 5.02 -4.40
C THR A 23 -8.83 4.04 -5.12
N GLU A 24 -9.31 3.55 -6.26
CA GLU A 24 -8.52 2.64 -7.08
C GLU A 24 -7.20 3.30 -7.50
N GLU A 25 -7.27 4.57 -7.87
CA GLU A 25 -6.10 5.31 -8.28
C GLU A 25 -5.08 5.45 -7.15
N GLN A 26 -5.56 5.77 -5.95
CA GLN A 26 -4.70 5.87 -4.78
C GLN A 26 -4.05 4.53 -4.46
N ARG A 27 -4.84 3.49 -4.48
CA ARG A 27 -4.35 2.14 -4.21
C ARG A 27 -3.26 1.75 -5.20
N ASN A 28 -3.49 1.98 -6.47
CA ASN A 28 -2.52 1.67 -7.51
C ASN A 28 -1.22 2.46 -7.31
N GLY A 29 -1.35 3.71 -6.90
CA GLY A 29 -0.18 4.54 -6.62
C GLY A 29 0.67 3.97 -5.50
N PHE A 30 0.05 3.55 -4.40
CA PHE A 30 0.79 2.94 -3.30
C PHE A 30 1.44 1.63 -3.72
N ILE A 31 0.73 0.82 -4.47
CA ILE A 31 1.28 -0.46 -4.94
C ILE A 31 2.47 -0.23 -5.86
N GLN A 32 2.37 0.76 -6.73
CA GLN A 32 3.49 1.09 -7.60
C GLN A 32 4.71 1.53 -6.79
N SER A 33 4.47 2.31 -5.74
CA SER A 33 5.54 2.74 -4.85
C SER A 33 6.20 1.56 -4.16
N LEU A 34 5.43 0.55 -3.78
CA LEU A 34 5.99 -0.67 -3.19
C LEU A 34 6.92 -1.38 -4.15
N LYS A 35 6.55 -1.41 -5.43
CA LYS A 35 7.38 -2.06 -6.44
C LYS A 35 8.67 -1.27 -6.69
N ASP A 36 8.55 0.04 -6.71
CA ASP A 36 9.68 0.90 -7.04
C ASP A 36 10.66 1.01 -5.89
N ASP A 37 10.17 0.93 -4.67
CA ASP A 37 11.01 1.20 -3.51
C ASP A 37 10.69 0.25 -2.36
N PRO A 38 11.18 -0.99 -2.48
CA PRO A 38 10.88 -2.01 -1.46
C PRO A 38 11.34 -1.64 -0.06
N SER A 39 12.42 -0.86 0.04
CA SER A 39 12.95 -0.51 1.35
C SER A 39 12.03 0.42 2.13
N LYS A 40 11.05 1.01 1.46
CA LYS A 40 10.11 1.91 2.11
C LYS A 40 8.73 1.30 2.31
N SER A 41 8.64 -0.03 2.27
CA SER A 41 7.35 -0.71 2.38
C SER A 41 6.59 -0.30 3.64
N LYS A 42 7.26 -0.25 4.77
CA LYS A 42 6.61 0.13 6.02
C LYS A 42 6.08 1.55 5.97
N LYS A 43 6.88 2.45 5.44
CA LYS A 43 6.48 3.85 5.34
C LYS A 43 5.30 4.02 4.40
N ILE A 44 5.35 3.34 3.27
CA ILE A 44 4.27 3.39 2.29
C ILE A 44 2.98 2.87 2.90
N LEU A 45 3.05 1.75 3.61
CA LEU A 45 1.87 1.19 4.26
C LEU A 45 1.31 2.15 5.30
N LYS A 46 2.18 2.75 6.08
CA LYS A 46 1.76 3.71 7.10
C LYS A 46 1.00 4.87 6.48
N GLU A 47 1.51 5.40 5.37
CA GLU A 47 0.85 6.50 4.69
C GLU A 47 -0.47 6.07 4.06
N ALA A 48 -0.53 4.87 3.52
CA ALA A 48 -1.76 4.35 2.96
C ALA A 48 -2.84 4.23 4.04
N LYS A 49 -2.47 3.70 5.20
CA LYS A 49 -3.42 3.60 6.31
C LYS A 49 -3.88 4.96 6.80
N LYS A 50 -2.96 5.90 6.86
CA LYS A 50 -3.29 7.25 7.30
C LYS A 50 -4.31 7.90 6.35
N LEU A 51 -4.08 7.76 5.06
CA LEU A 51 -5.01 8.30 4.08
C LEU A 51 -6.35 7.59 4.15
N ASN A 52 -6.33 6.27 4.31
CA ASN A 52 -7.55 5.50 4.45
C ASN A 52 -8.38 6.01 5.63
N ASP A 53 -7.73 6.25 6.77
CA ASP A 53 -8.43 6.76 7.94
C ASP A 53 -8.97 8.16 7.71
N ALA A 54 -8.21 9.00 7.02
CA ALA A 54 -8.64 10.36 6.74
C ALA A 54 -9.86 10.39 5.82
N GLN A 55 -10.02 9.38 5.00
CA GLN A 55 -11.13 9.28 4.06
C GLN A 55 -12.28 8.43 4.58
N ALA A 56 -12.14 7.89 5.78
CA ALA A 56 -13.19 7.05 6.34
C ALA A 56 -14.44 7.87 6.62
N PRO A 57 -15.61 7.32 6.33
CA PRO A 57 -16.87 8.01 6.66
C PRO A 57 -17.03 8.07 8.18
N LYS A 58 -17.62 9.12 8.64
CA LYS A 58 -17.88 9.29 10.06
C LYS A 58 -19.28 8.79 10.41
#